data_3bd38696ae61662a72b231f5e0bac2ff
#
_entry.id   3bd38696ae61662a72b231f5e0bac2ff
#
_cell.length_a   1.000
_cell.length_b   1.000
_cell.length_c   1.000
_cell.angle_alpha   90.00
_cell.angle_beta   90.00
_cell.angle_gamma   90.00
#
_symmetry.space_group_name_H-M   'P 1'
#
loop_
_entity.id
_entity.type
_entity.pdbx_description
1 polymer ?
#
loop_
_entity_poly.entity_id
_entity_poly.type
_entity_poly.pdbx_seq_one_letter_code
_entity_poly.pdbx_strand_id
1 'polypeptide(L)'
;MYQARVLLVDDDIDDAELVIECLRRASMSAEIDLVTDGVEALEYLNRRGRYAERLTRNPALVLLDLKMPKLDGLQVLRHLKRDELLKRLPVVVLTSSAHELDVLAGYNGGANAYVVKPVDFHDLAEVIVGIGRFWLVGNHPPP
;
A
#
# COMPACT_ATOMS: atom_id res chain seq x y z
N MET A 1 16.42 16.74 1.36
CA MET A 1 15.27 16.58 0.47
C MET A 1 14.40 15.41 0.94
N TYR A 2 13.12 15.64 1.12
CA TYR A 2 12.21 14.59 1.53
C TYR A 2 12.02 13.57 0.40
N GLN A 3 12.23 12.32 0.71
CA GLN A 3 12.06 11.23 -0.24
C GLN A 3 10.89 10.36 0.25
N ALA A 4 9.79 10.37 -0.51
CA ALA A 4 8.60 9.61 -0.15
C ALA A 4 8.88 8.11 -0.29
N ARG A 5 8.46 7.34 0.71
CA ARG A 5 8.57 5.88 0.71
C ARG A 5 7.19 5.26 0.68
N VAL A 6 7.01 4.28 -0.18
CA VAL A 6 5.76 3.54 -0.34
C VAL A 6 6.02 2.07 -0.02
N LEU A 7 5.15 1.48 0.78
CA LEU A 7 5.10 0.03 0.93
C LEU A 7 3.99 -0.49 0.02
N LEU A 8 4.35 -1.30 -0.96
CA LEU A 8 3.41 -1.99 -1.84
C LEU A 8 3.27 -3.43 -1.38
N VAL A 9 2.05 -3.83 -1.05
CA VAL A 9 1.73 -5.18 -0.58
C VAL A 9 0.87 -5.85 -1.65
N ASP A 10 1.49 -6.73 -2.44
CA ASP A 10 0.83 -7.39 -3.57
C ASP A 10 1.55 -8.70 -3.88
N ASP A 11 0.83 -9.82 -3.96
CA ASP A 11 1.41 -11.13 -4.26
C ASP A 11 1.59 -11.38 -5.76
N ASP A 12 0.97 -10.57 -6.61
CA ASP A 12 1.12 -10.65 -8.06
C ASP A 12 2.29 -9.77 -8.51
N ILE A 13 3.41 -10.39 -8.85
CA ILE A 13 4.65 -9.69 -9.22
C ILE A 13 4.47 -8.85 -10.48
N ASP A 14 3.72 -9.33 -11.46
CA ASP A 14 3.49 -8.59 -12.71
C ASP A 14 2.69 -7.32 -12.47
N ASP A 15 1.61 -7.42 -11.68
CA ASP A 15 0.84 -6.25 -11.26
C ASP A 15 1.70 -5.29 -10.45
N ALA A 16 2.49 -5.82 -9.51
CA ALA A 16 3.35 -5.01 -8.65
C ALA A 16 4.37 -4.21 -9.47
N GLU A 17 5.03 -4.83 -10.44
CA GLU A 17 6.00 -4.15 -11.30
C GLU A 17 5.36 -2.99 -12.07
N LEU A 18 4.15 -3.19 -12.55
CA LEU A 18 3.39 -2.16 -13.26
C LEU A 18 3.05 -0.99 -12.33
N VAL A 19 2.57 -1.29 -11.12
CA VAL A 19 2.25 -0.27 -10.13
C VAL A 19 3.49 0.54 -9.77
N ILE A 20 4.62 -0.11 -9.57
CA ILE A 20 5.90 0.54 -9.24
C ILE A 20 6.31 1.50 -10.36
N GLU A 21 6.23 1.07 -11.61
CA GLU A 21 6.58 1.92 -12.74
C GLU A 21 5.70 3.16 -12.82
N CYS A 22 4.40 2.99 -12.63
CA CYS A 22 3.44 4.10 -12.66
C CYS A 22 3.65 5.09 -11.51
N LEU A 23 3.95 4.58 -10.31
CA LEU A 23 4.24 5.44 -9.15
C LEU A 23 5.50 6.27 -9.39
N ARG A 24 6.52 5.69 -10.01
CA ARG A 24 7.74 6.42 -10.33
C ARG A 24 7.52 7.51 -11.36
N ARG A 25 6.57 7.34 -12.27
CA ARG A 25 6.15 8.41 -13.20
C ARG A 25 5.49 9.57 -12.46
N ALA A 26 4.73 9.28 -11.41
CA ALA A 26 4.06 10.30 -10.60
C ALA A 26 5.04 11.04 -9.68
N SER A 27 6.04 10.33 -9.16
CA SER A 27 7.07 10.91 -8.29
C SER A 27 8.38 10.15 -8.50
N MET A 28 9.30 10.74 -9.23
CA MET A 28 10.58 10.10 -9.57
C MET A 28 11.48 9.87 -8.36
N SER A 29 11.26 10.61 -7.28
CA SER A 29 12.02 10.43 -6.04
C SER A 29 11.42 9.40 -5.10
N ALA A 30 10.29 8.78 -5.46
CA ALA A 30 9.65 7.79 -4.59
C ALA A 30 10.49 6.52 -4.47
N GLU A 31 10.66 6.06 -3.25
CA GLU A 31 11.26 4.77 -2.93
C GLU A 31 10.14 3.78 -2.64
N ILE A 32 10.13 2.65 -3.35
CA ILE A 32 9.05 1.68 -3.25
C ILE A 32 9.60 0.35 -2.79
N ASP A 33 9.11 -0.13 -1.65
CA ASP A 33 9.44 -1.45 -1.15
C ASP A 33 8.26 -2.38 -1.43
N LEU A 34 8.53 -3.53 -2.02
CA LEU A 34 7.53 -4.54 -2.33
C LEU A 34 7.60 -5.68 -1.33
N VAL A 35 6.46 -6.04 -0.77
CA VAL A 35 6.27 -7.28 -0.01
C VAL A 35 5.15 -8.08 -0.67
N THR A 36 5.24 -9.39 -0.63
CA THR A 36 4.39 -10.26 -1.47
C THR A 36 3.39 -11.11 -0.70
N ASP A 37 3.34 -10.98 0.61
CA ASP A 37 2.30 -11.61 1.44
C ASP A 37 2.09 -10.81 2.74
N GLY A 38 1.01 -11.14 3.45
CA GLY A 38 0.64 -10.42 4.66
C GLY A 38 1.60 -10.64 5.82
N VAL A 39 2.24 -11.79 5.91
CA VAL A 39 3.25 -12.06 6.96
C VAL A 39 4.46 -11.17 6.73
N GLU A 40 4.95 -11.11 5.50
CA GLU A 40 6.07 -10.23 5.15
C GLU A 40 5.73 -8.76 5.40
N ALA A 41 4.50 -8.35 5.09
CA ALA A 41 4.04 -6.98 5.35
C ALA A 41 4.13 -6.63 6.84
N LEU A 42 3.68 -7.52 7.72
CA LEU A 42 3.77 -7.29 9.16
C LEU A 42 5.19 -7.31 9.68
N GLU A 43 6.04 -8.18 9.15
CA GLU A 43 7.46 -8.18 9.49
C GLU A 43 8.11 -6.84 9.12
N TYR A 44 7.80 -6.32 7.94
CA TYR A 44 8.29 -5.03 7.48
C TYR A 44 7.84 -3.89 8.40
N LEU A 45 6.54 -3.82 8.66
CA LEU A 45 5.95 -2.74 9.45
C LEU A 45 6.40 -2.78 10.92
N ASN A 46 6.53 -3.97 11.49
CA ASN A 46 6.93 -4.15 12.88
C ASN A 46 8.45 -4.26 13.09
N ARG A 47 9.23 -4.20 12.02
CA ARG A 47 10.70 -4.36 12.06
C ARG A 47 11.09 -5.67 12.72
N ARG A 48 10.53 -6.77 12.22
CA ARG A 48 10.77 -8.13 12.72
C ARG A 48 11.20 -9.04 11.57
N GLY A 49 11.67 -10.25 11.90
CA GLY A 49 12.05 -11.27 10.92
C GLY A 49 13.06 -10.72 9.93
N ARG A 50 12.74 -10.81 8.65
CA ARG A 50 13.60 -10.34 7.55
C ARG A 50 13.91 -8.84 7.63
N TYR A 51 13.09 -8.08 8.34
CA TYR A 51 13.19 -6.62 8.43
C TYR A 51 13.58 -6.12 9.81
N ALA A 52 14.14 -6.99 10.66
CA ALA A 52 14.57 -6.62 12.01
C ALA A 52 15.61 -5.49 12.01
N GLU A 53 16.46 -5.47 10.99
CA GLU A 53 17.51 -4.47 10.84
C GLU A 53 17.10 -3.27 9.95
N ARG A 54 15.84 -3.16 9.59
CA ARG A 54 15.38 -2.08 8.71
C ARG A 54 15.56 -0.72 9.37
N LEU A 55 16.38 0.14 8.76
CA LEU A 55 16.69 1.48 9.25
C LEU A 55 15.88 2.57 8.56
N THR A 56 15.18 2.24 7.46
CA THR A 56 14.38 3.21 6.73
C THR A 56 13.19 3.68 7.54
N ARG A 57 12.72 4.89 7.25
CA ARG A 57 11.51 5.44 7.87
C ARG A 57 10.29 4.60 7.51
N ASN A 58 9.24 4.73 8.30
CA ASN A 58 7.94 4.18 7.94
C ASN A 58 7.44 4.82 6.64
N PRO A 59 6.71 4.06 5.81
CA PRO A 59 6.23 4.59 4.54
C PRO A 59 5.25 5.76 4.73
N ALA A 60 5.23 6.66 3.76
CA ALA A 60 4.23 7.73 3.68
C ALA A 60 2.90 7.21 3.16
N LEU A 61 2.91 6.03 2.54
CA LEU A 61 1.73 5.39 1.95
C LEU A 61 1.92 3.88 1.94
N VAL A 62 0.86 3.16 2.33
CA VAL A 62 0.76 1.71 2.15
C VAL A 62 -0.28 1.45 1.08
N LEU A 63 0.12 0.82 -0.03
CA LEU A 63 -0.79 0.30 -1.05
C LEU A 63 -1.00 -1.18 -0.78
N LEU A 64 -2.24 -1.57 -0.53
CA LEU A 64 -2.55 -2.88 0.03
C LEU A 64 -3.56 -3.63 -0.81
N ASP A 65 -3.16 -4.78 -1.34
CA ASP A 65 -4.10 -5.72 -1.95
C ASP A 65 -4.80 -6.54 -0.85
N LEU A 66 -6.06 -6.86 -1.06
CA LEU A 66 -6.84 -7.65 -0.09
C LEU A 66 -6.65 -9.15 -0.23
N LYS A 67 -6.48 -9.66 -1.46
CA LYS A 67 -6.43 -11.09 -1.75
C LYS A 67 -4.99 -11.58 -1.85
N MET A 68 -4.47 -12.10 -0.75
CA MET A 68 -3.10 -12.60 -0.68
C MET A 68 -3.03 -13.89 0.12
N PRO A 69 -2.00 -14.75 -0.13
CA PRO A 69 -1.80 -15.96 0.65
C PRO A 69 -1.36 -15.65 2.08
N LYS A 70 -1.43 -16.65 2.94
CA LYS A 70 -1.06 -16.64 4.36
C LYS A 70 -1.96 -15.70 5.15
N LEU A 71 -1.60 -14.43 5.25
CA LEU A 71 -2.36 -13.40 5.94
C LEU A 71 -2.92 -12.44 4.89
N ASP A 72 -4.24 -12.30 4.79
CA ASP A 72 -4.85 -11.44 3.78
C ASP A 72 -4.74 -9.94 4.13
N GLY A 73 -5.08 -9.09 3.15
CA GLY A 73 -4.95 -7.65 3.32
C GLY A 73 -5.82 -7.06 4.42
N LEU A 74 -7.01 -7.61 4.67
CA LEU A 74 -7.88 -7.13 5.74
C LEU A 74 -7.26 -7.40 7.11
N GLN A 75 -6.58 -8.52 7.27
CA GLN A 75 -5.86 -8.85 8.50
C GLN A 75 -4.66 -7.92 8.72
N VAL A 76 -3.92 -7.61 7.65
CA VAL A 76 -2.83 -6.63 7.70
C VAL A 76 -3.36 -5.26 8.10
N LEU A 77 -4.45 -4.81 7.47
CA LEU A 77 -5.08 -3.53 7.76
C LEU A 77 -5.52 -3.44 9.22
N ARG A 78 -6.15 -4.48 9.71
CA ARG A 78 -6.63 -4.56 11.09
C ARG A 78 -5.47 -4.44 12.09
N HIS A 79 -4.39 -5.17 11.85
CA HIS A 79 -3.19 -5.08 12.67
C HIS A 79 -2.61 -3.67 12.68
N LEU A 80 -2.49 -3.10 11.50
CA LEU A 80 -1.91 -1.78 11.30
C LEU A 80 -2.71 -0.70 12.04
N LYS A 81 -4.03 -0.74 11.95
CA LYS A 81 -4.90 0.28 12.56
C LYS A 81 -5.10 0.12 14.07
N ARG A 82 -4.70 -1.02 14.64
CA ARG A 82 -4.71 -1.25 16.11
C ARG A 82 -3.40 -0.84 16.78
N ASP A 83 -2.34 -0.65 16.02
CA ASP A 83 -1.04 -0.26 16.56
C ASP A 83 -0.99 1.26 16.75
N GLU A 84 -0.56 1.70 17.93
CA GLU A 84 -0.55 3.12 18.29
C GLU A 84 0.35 3.98 17.38
N LEU A 85 1.42 3.40 16.85
CA LEU A 85 2.34 4.11 15.96
C LEU A 85 1.93 3.95 14.49
N LEU A 86 1.57 2.73 14.10
CA LEU A 86 1.29 2.39 12.70
C LEU A 86 -0.09 2.88 12.22
N LYS A 87 -1.03 3.09 13.12
CA LYS A 87 -2.40 3.52 12.75
C LYS A 87 -2.46 4.84 11.99
N ARG A 88 -1.41 5.64 12.10
CA ARG A 88 -1.31 6.93 11.40
C ARG A 88 -0.94 6.80 9.94
N LEU A 89 -0.40 5.67 9.53
CA LEU A 89 0.03 5.48 8.15
C LEU A 89 -1.19 5.50 7.23
N PRO A 90 -1.18 6.32 6.17
CA PRO A 90 -2.22 6.25 5.16
C PRO A 90 -2.20 4.90 4.47
N VAL A 91 -3.37 4.27 4.36
CA VAL A 91 -3.53 2.99 3.67
C VAL A 91 -4.55 3.15 2.57
N VAL A 92 -4.15 2.89 1.34
CA VAL A 92 -5.03 2.83 0.19
C VAL A 92 -5.12 1.37 -0.24
N VAL A 93 -6.33 0.81 -0.19
CA VAL A 93 -6.57 -0.52 -0.72
C VAL A 93 -6.56 -0.42 -2.24
N LEU A 94 -5.79 -1.27 -2.89
CA LEU A 94 -5.70 -1.36 -4.36
C LEU A 94 -5.89 -2.83 -4.74
N THR A 95 -7.10 -3.18 -5.17
CA THR A 95 -7.50 -4.57 -5.37
C THR A 95 -8.41 -4.71 -6.58
N SER A 96 -8.47 -5.90 -7.17
CA SER A 96 -9.41 -6.19 -8.26
C SER A 96 -10.83 -6.44 -7.78
N SER A 97 -11.07 -6.54 -6.47
CA SER A 97 -12.41 -6.78 -5.93
C SER A 97 -13.24 -5.51 -5.82
N ALA A 98 -14.37 -5.47 -6.53
CA ALA A 98 -15.38 -4.42 -6.39
C ALA A 98 -16.58 -4.89 -5.56
N HIS A 99 -16.49 -6.05 -4.89
CA HIS A 99 -17.57 -6.61 -4.08
C HIS A 99 -17.89 -5.72 -2.90
N GLU A 100 -19.15 -5.37 -2.72
CA GLU A 100 -19.58 -4.43 -1.66
C GLU A 100 -19.13 -4.82 -0.27
N LEU A 101 -19.13 -6.11 0.05
CA LEU A 101 -18.67 -6.58 1.36
C LEU A 101 -17.18 -6.35 1.57
N ASP A 102 -16.38 -6.48 0.51
CA ASP A 102 -14.94 -6.19 0.59
C ASP A 102 -14.70 -4.69 0.76
N VAL A 103 -15.43 -3.86 0.01
CA VAL A 103 -15.34 -2.40 0.13
C VAL A 103 -15.72 -1.97 1.55
N LEU A 104 -16.83 -2.48 2.06
CA LEU A 104 -17.29 -2.16 3.42
C LEU A 104 -16.28 -2.62 4.47
N ALA A 105 -15.75 -3.83 4.33
CA ALA A 105 -14.74 -4.35 5.26
C ALA A 105 -13.45 -3.52 5.23
N GLY A 106 -13.04 -3.04 4.05
CA GLY A 106 -11.89 -2.16 3.91
C GLY A 106 -12.06 -0.86 4.69
N TYR A 107 -13.16 -0.17 4.50
CA TYR A 107 -13.44 1.07 5.23
C TYR A 107 -13.65 0.83 6.72
N ASN A 108 -14.38 -0.20 7.10
CA ASN A 108 -14.56 -0.55 8.51
C ASN A 108 -13.23 -0.92 9.18
N GLY A 109 -12.30 -1.49 8.43
CA GLY A 109 -10.96 -1.81 8.90
C GLY A 109 -10.05 -0.59 9.06
N GLY A 110 -10.45 0.56 8.53
CA GLY A 110 -9.71 1.80 8.66
C GLY A 110 -8.95 2.24 7.42
N ALA A 111 -9.26 1.69 6.24
CA ALA A 111 -8.63 2.15 5.00
C ALA A 111 -8.97 3.63 4.73
N ASN A 112 -7.99 4.37 4.25
CA ASN A 112 -8.17 5.78 3.90
C ASN A 112 -8.84 5.95 2.54
N ALA A 113 -8.64 4.98 1.65
CA ALA A 113 -9.29 4.92 0.35
C ALA A 113 -9.36 3.47 -0.14
N TYR A 114 -10.28 3.20 -1.04
CA TYR A 114 -10.47 1.89 -1.65
C TYR A 114 -10.53 2.07 -3.16
N VAL A 115 -9.55 1.53 -3.86
CA VAL A 115 -9.42 1.66 -5.31
C VAL A 115 -9.53 0.29 -5.95
N VAL A 116 -10.47 0.13 -6.86
CA VAL A 116 -10.62 -1.08 -7.65
C VAL A 116 -9.67 -0.99 -8.85
N LYS A 117 -8.80 -1.99 -9.00
CA LYS A 117 -7.87 -2.04 -10.13
C LYS A 117 -8.65 -2.14 -11.44
N PRO A 118 -8.51 -1.17 -12.35
CA PRO A 118 -9.12 -1.32 -13.69
C PRO A 118 -8.52 -2.53 -14.43
N VAL A 119 -9.33 -3.16 -15.25
CA VAL A 119 -8.86 -4.28 -16.09
C VAL A 119 -7.98 -3.76 -17.23
N ASP A 120 -8.33 -2.60 -17.78
CA ASP A 120 -7.56 -1.96 -18.84
C ASP A 120 -6.26 -1.37 -18.29
N PHE A 121 -5.16 -1.71 -18.94
CA PHE A 121 -3.82 -1.25 -18.56
C PHE A 121 -3.71 0.29 -18.50
N HIS A 122 -4.25 0.95 -19.51
CA HIS A 122 -4.17 2.41 -19.61
C HIS A 122 -4.90 3.09 -18.45
N ASP A 123 -6.10 2.60 -18.14
CA ASP A 123 -6.90 3.11 -17.02
C ASP A 123 -6.21 2.84 -15.68
N LEU A 124 -5.61 1.67 -15.52
CA LEU A 124 -4.84 1.34 -14.32
C LEU A 124 -3.66 2.31 -14.13
N ALA A 125 -2.93 2.58 -15.21
CA ALA A 125 -1.81 3.52 -15.16
C ALA A 125 -2.27 4.92 -14.73
N GLU A 126 -3.37 5.42 -15.27
CA GLU A 126 -3.93 6.73 -14.89
C GLU A 126 -4.32 6.78 -13.42
N VAL A 127 -4.99 5.72 -12.94
CA VAL A 127 -5.41 5.64 -11.53
C VAL A 127 -4.20 5.67 -10.59
N ILE A 128 -3.17 4.90 -10.91
CA ILE A 128 -1.98 4.83 -10.06
C ILE A 128 -1.19 6.12 -10.07
N VAL A 129 -1.07 6.78 -11.23
CA VAL A 129 -0.44 8.10 -11.30
C VAL A 129 -1.20 9.10 -10.43
N GLY A 130 -2.54 9.05 -10.45
CA GLY A 130 -3.39 9.88 -9.59
C GLY A 130 -3.15 9.63 -8.10
N ILE A 131 -3.06 8.37 -7.71
CA ILE A 131 -2.74 7.97 -6.32
C ILE A 131 -1.38 8.55 -5.92
N GLY A 132 -0.37 8.39 -6.76
CA GLY A 132 0.97 8.89 -6.49
C GLY A 132 1.00 10.41 -6.35
N ARG A 133 0.35 11.13 -7.24
CA ARG A 133 0.28 12.59 -7.19
C ARG A 133 -0.40 13.09 -5.93
N PHE A 134 -1.49 12.46 -5.52
CA PHE A 134 -2.18 12.89 -4.30
C PHE A 134 -1.39 12.49 -3.04
N TRP A 135 -1.07 11.20 -2.89
CA TRP A 135 -0.53 10.70 -1.63
C TRP A 135 0.95 10.98 -1.42
N LEU A 136 1.73 11.12 -2.48
CA LEU A 136 3.17 11.34 -2.39
C LEU A 136 3.58 12.80 -2.59
N VAL A 137 2.76 13.60 -3.24
CA VAL A 137 3.04 15.00 -3.55
C VAL A 137 2.05 15.94 -2.88
N GLY A 138 0.75 15.75 -3.12
CA GLY A 138 -0.28 16.64 -2.59
C GLY A 138 -0.54 16.47 -1.10
N ASN A 139 -0.58 15.25 -0.63
CA ASN A 139 -0.86 14.96 0.77
C ASN A 139 0.36 15.26 1.65
N HIS A 140 0.12 15.81 2.82
CA HIS A 140 1.14 15.97 3.85
C HIS A 140 1.05 14.77 4.80
N PRO A 141 2.01 13.83 4.75
CA PRO A 141 1.94 12.63 5.59
C PRO A 141 2.16 12.96 7.08
N PRO A 142 1.70 12.08 7.98
CA PRO A 142 1.98 12.25 9.40
C PRO A 142 3.48 12.16 9.69
N PRO A 143 3.93 12.86 10.73
CA PRO A 143 5.36 12.85 11.10
C PRO A 143 5.85 11.50 11.60
#